data_f2243983c3b010a50a6c573b85c59481
#
_entry.id   f2243983c3b010a50a6c573b85c59481
#
_cell.length_a   1.000
_cell.length_b   1.000
_cell.length_c   1.000
_cell.angle_alpha   90.00
_cell.angle_beta   90.00
_cell.angle_gamma   90.00
#
_symmetry.space_group_name_H-M   'P 1'
#
loop_
_entity.id
_entity.type
_entity.pdbx_description
1 polymer ?
#
loop_
_entity_poly.entity_id
_entity_poly.type
_entity_poly.pdbx_seq_one_letter_code
_entity_poly.pdbx_strand_id
1 'polypeptide(L)'
;ISRSMDEPALKKNIDVVVKTGKEEKNVTGSSQGPKTFTYVEVYEATKEYFQGDLLATTVWVNKYALKDSQGKIYERTPDDMHRRIAREVARIENKYPNPLSEDEVFELIRNFRYIVPQGSPMTGIGNEFQIASLSNCFVIGQEGNADSYGGILKIDQEQVQLMKRRGGVGHDLSHIRPKGSPVLNSALTSTGIAPFMERYSNSTREVAQDGRRGALMLSISIKHPDAEGFIDAKMEKGKVTGANVSVRIDDEFMQAVIDNRPYIQKYPIHSDKPTYVKQIDARNLWNKIIHNAWKSAEPG
;
A
#
# COMPACT_ATOMS: atom_id res chain seq x y z
N ILE A 1 18.20 -2.24 -35.25
CA ILE A 1 17.82 -0.97 -35.90
C ILE A 1 17.16 -0.14 -34.80
N SER A 2 17.97 0.76 -34.16
CA SER A 2 17.50 1.72 -33.15
C SER A 2 16.88 2.90 -33.89
N ARG A 3 15.61 3.20 -33.64
CA ARG A 3 15.06 4.52 -33.89
C ARG A 3 15.23 5.35 -32.62
N SER A 4 16.09 6.35 -32.70
CA SER A 4 16.19 7.41 -31.71
C SER A 4 14.87 8.21 -31.71
N MET A 5 14.25 8.35 -30.54
CA MET A 5 13.14 9.30 -30.38
C MET A 5 13.70 10.71 -30.34
N ASP A 6 13.17 11.59 -31.16
CA ASP A 6 13.61 12.96 -31.31
C ASP A 6 13.45 13.77 -30.02
N GLU A 7 14.56 14.30 -29.53
CA GLU A 7 14.65 15.21 -28.36
C GLU A 7 13.71 16.44 -28.39
N PRO A 8 13.25 16.97 -29.56
CA PRO A 8 12.33 18.12 -29.60
C PRO A 8 10.92 17.82 -29.12
N ALA A 9 10.46 16.56 -29.20
CA ALA A 9 9.11 16.19 -28.78
C ALA A 9 8.97 16.11 -27.25
N LEU A 10 10.05 15.75 -26.55
CA LEU A 10 10.07 15.72 -25.08
C LEU A 10 10.05 17.11 -24.44
N LYS A 11 10.79 18.07 -25.04
CA LYS A 11 10.80 19.47 -24.57
C LYS A 11 9.43 20.16 -24.75
N LYS A 12 8.72 19.87 -25.84
CA LYS A 12 7.39 20.45 -26.09
C LYS A 12 6.34 20.01 -25.08
N ASN A 13 6.40 18.78 -24.60
CA ASN A 13 5.49 18.27 -23.57
C ASN A 13 5.79 18.80 -22.17
N ILE A 14 7.05 19.11 -21.86
CA ILE A 14 7.45 19.72 -20.58
C ILE A 14 7.00 21.18 -20.53
N ASP A 15 7.15 21.92 -21.63
CA ASP A 15 6.71 23.32 -21.71
C ASP A 15 5.18 23.51 -21.65
N VAL A 16 4.40 22.52 -22.11
CA VAL A 16 2.93 22.55 -22.00
C VAL A 16 2.47 22.32 -20.56
N VAL A 17 3.15 21.44 -19.81
CA VAL A 17 2.80 21.18 -18.40
C VAL A 17 3.17 22.38 -17.50
N VAL A 18 4.21 23.13 -17.84
CA VAL A 18 4.63 24.33 -17.07
C VAL A 18 3.77 25.55 -17.40
N LYS A 19 3.18 25.64 -18.61
CA LYS A 19 2.36 26.80 -19.02
C LYS A 19 0.90 26.75 -18.59
N THR A 20 0.36 25.58 -18.22
CA THR A 20 -1.04 25.46 -17.73
C THR A 20 -1.21 25.83 -16.25
N GLY A 21 -0.13 26.21 -15.56
CA GLY A 21 -0.14 26.60 -14.15
C GLY A 21 -0.19 28.11 -13.86
N LYS A 22 -0.36 28.97 -14.86
CA LYS A 22 -0.43 30.42 -14.65
C LYS A 22 -1.51 31.08 -15.52
N GLU A 23 -2.75 30.98 -15.10
CA GLU A 23 -3.73 32.04 -15.34
C GLU A 23 -4.01 32.73 -14.01
N GLU A 24 -3.29 33.81 -13.77
CA GLU A 24 -3.60 34.76 -12.71
C GLU A 24 -4.93 35.44 -13.06
N LYS A 25 -6.02 35.05 -12.40
CA LYS A 25 -7.21 35.88 -12.32
C LYS A 25 -6.90 37.02 -11.35
N ASN A 26 -6.64 38.19 -11.88
CA ASN A 26 -6.67 39.44 -11.12
C ASN A 26 -8.08 39.67 -10.56
N VAL A 27 -8.30 39.26 -9.30
CA VAL A 27 -9.42 39.72 -8.48
C VAL A 27 -8.85 40.67 -7.45
N THR A 28 -9.04 41.96 -7.66
CA THR A 28 -8.81 42.99 -6.66
C THR A 28 -9.81 42.86 -5.52
N GLY A 29 -9.42 42.15 -4.51
CA GLY A 29 -10.05 42.06 -3.21
C GLY A 29 -8.96 41.68 -2.21
N SER A 30 -8.82 42.40 -1.10
CA SER A 30 -7.86 42.18 -0.03
C SER A 30 -7.99 40.77 0.54
N SER A 31 -7.39 39.77 -0.08
CA SER A 31 -7.32 38.41 0.42
C SER A 31 -5.97 38.25 1.14
N GLN A 32 -6.00 38.32 2.46
CA GLN A 32 -4.99 37.61 3.24
C GLN A 32 -5.02 36.16 2.73
N GLY A 33 -3.89 35.65 2.23
CA GLY A 33 -3.76 34.27 1.80
C GLY A 33 -4.20 33.29 2.93
N PRO A 34 -4.43 32.02 2.64
CA PRO A 34 -4.88 31.06 3.63
C PRO A 34 -3.92 31.07 4.83
N LYS A 35 -4.50 31.09 6.05
CA LYS A 35 -3.74 31.15 7.29
C LYS A 35 -2.85 29.92 7.44
N THR A 36 -1.58 30.17 7.73
CA THR A 36 -0.59 29.10 8.00
C THR A 36 -0.07 29.20 9.43
N PHE A 37 0.44 28.09 9.93
CA PHE A 37 0.93 27.93 11.29
C PHE A 37 2.35 27.38 11.30
N THR A 38 3.13 27.76 12.31
CA THR A 38 4.45 27.15 12.56
C THR A 38 4.31 25.76 13.18
N TYR A 39 5.33 24.93 13.02
CA TYR A 39 5.35 23.60 13.63
C TYR A 39 5.11 23.64 15.14
N VAL A 40 5.70 24.60 15.83
CA VAL A 40 5.59 24.75 17.29
C VAL A 40 4.16 25.10 17.71
N GLU A 41 3.51 26.04 17.01
CA GLU A 41 2.11 26.39 17.28
C GLU A 41 1.17 25.20 17.09
N VAL A 42 1.37 24.42 16.03
CA VAL A 42 0.58 23.21 15.74
C VAL A 42 0.85 22.13 16.78
N TYR A 43 2.11 21.92 17.14
CA TYR A 43 2.49 20.89 18.11
C TYR A 43 1.88 21.16 19.49
N GLU A 44 1.99 22.40 20.00
CA GLU A 44 1.46 22.74 21.34
C GLU A 44 -0.07 22.70 21.35
N ALA A 45 -0.74 23.23 20.33
CA ALA A 45 -2.20 23.15 20.22
C ALA A 45 -2.72 21.73 20.10
N THR A 46 -2.01 20.88 19.33
CA THR A 46 -2.36 19.47 19.18
C THR A 46 -2.11 18.67 20.46
N LYS A 47 -1.04 18.99 21.20
CA LYS A 47 -0.74 18.39 22.49
C LYS A 47 -1.83 18.70 23.52
N GLU A 48 -2.33 19.93 23.55
CA GLU A 48 -3.47 20.31 24.37
C GLU A 48 -4.72 19.52 23.97
N TYR A 49 -5.00 19.44 22.65
CA TYR A 49 -6.11 18.67 22.12
C TYR A 49 -6.11 17.20 22.56
N PHE A 50 -4.94 16.54 22.52
CA PHE A 50 -4.76 15.15 22.96
C PHE A 50 -4.42 15.01 24.46
N GLN A 51 -4.69 16.04 25.28
CA GLN A 51 -4.51 16.02 26.74
C GLN A 51 -3.12 15.55 27.20
N GLY A 52 -2.08 15.90 26.43
CA GLY A 52 -0.68 15.58 26.74
C GLY A 52 -0.16 14.26 26.14
N ASP A 53 -0.95 13.52 25.37
CA ASP A 53 -0.46 12.34 24.63
C ASP A 53 0.54 12.77 23.54
N LEU A 54 1.83 12.55 23.84
CA LEU A 54 2.93 12.93 22.96
C LEU A 54 2.99 12.10 21.69
N LEU A 55 2.58 10.82 21.76
CA LEU A 55 2.57 9.93 20.60
C LEU A 55 1.49 10.36 19.61
N ALA A 56 0.26 10.52 20.08
CA ALA A 56 -0.85 11.00 19.25
C ALA A 56 -0.52 12.37 18.64
N THR A 57 0.01 13.31 19.43
CA THR A 57 0.45 14.63 18.97
C THR A 57 1.47 14.54 17.85
N THR A 58 2.55 13.81 18.07
CA THR A 58 3.65 13.70 17.10
C THR A 58 3.18 13.03 15.80
N VAL A 59 2.37 11.99 15.92
CA VAL A 59 1.82 11.26 14.77
C VAL A 59 0.90 12.15 13.96
N TRP A 60 -0.03 12.89 14.59
CA TRP A 60 -0.96 13.74 13.86
C TRP A 60 -0.23 14.89 13.16
N VAL A 61 0.60 15.64 13.88
CA VAL A 61 1.34 16.79 13.32
C VAL A 61 2.21 16.37 12.13
N ASN A 62 2.91 15.24 12.24
CA ASN A 62 3.84 14.83 11.18
C ASN A 62 3.17 14.16 9.98
N LYS A 63 2.05 13.42 10.20
CA LYS A 63 1.47 12.55 9.16
C LYS A 63 0.13 13.01 8.62
N TYR A 64 -0.66 13.81 9.37
CA TYR A 64 -2.04 14.09 9.03
C TYR A 64 -2.39 15.56 8.87
N ALA A 65 -1.72 16.47 9.59
CA ALA A 65 -1.92 17.91 9.42
C ALA A 65 -1.71 18.32 7.95
N LEU A 66 -2.64 19.10 7.40
CA LEU A 66 -2.59 19.54 6.00
C LEU A 66 -1.36 20.42 5.74
N LYS A 67 -0.54 20.01 4.77
CA LYS A 67 0.69 20.71 4.37
C LYS A 67 0.76 20.83 2.86
N ASP A 68 1.41 21.90 2.40
CA ASP A 68 1.81 22.03 0.99
C ASP A 68 3.19 21.37 0.73
N SER A 69 3.63 21.42 -0.53
CA SER A 69 4.93 20.90 -0.95
C SER A 69 6.14 21.65 -0.37
N GLN A 70 5.93 22.83 0.23
CA GLN A 70 6.93 23.63 0.89
C GLN A 70 6.96 23.38 2.41
N GLY A 71 6.09 22.52 2.92
CA GLY A 71 5.99 22.19 4.34
C GLY A 71 5.21 23.21 5.18
N LYS A 72 4.52 24.19 4.56
CA LYS A 72 3.63 25.10 5.30
C LYS A 72 2.41 24.33 5.80
N ILE A 73 2.05 24.54 7.07
CA ILE A 73 0.95 23.84 7.72
C ILE A 73 -0.29 24.73 7.74
N TYR A 74 -1.42 24.19 7.32
CA TYR A 74 -2.70 24.90 7.17
C TYR A 74 -3.75 24.50 8.23
N GLU A 75 -3.46 23.48 9.02
CA GLU A 75 -4.32 23.00 10.10
C GLU A 75 -3.58 23.08 11.44
N ARG A 76 -4.23 23.64 12.44
CA ARG A 76 -3.66 23.84 13.78
C ARG A 76 -3.91 22.67 14.71
N THR A 77 -5.09 22.04 14.59
CA THR A 77 -5.54 20.93 15.43
C THR A 77 -6.28 19.88 14.61
N PRO A 78 -6.51 18.67 15.15
CA PRO A 78 -7.37 17.68 14.50
C PRO A 78 -8.79 18.19 14.16
N ASP A 79 -9.32 19.17 14.86
CA ASP A 79 -10.64 19.74 14.53
C ASP A 79 -10.63 20.48 13.20
N ASP A 80 -9.52 21.13 12.81
CA ASP A 80 -9.41 21.75 11.49
C ASP A 80 -9.46 20.70 10.37
N MET A 81 -8.78 19.57 10.58
CA MET A 81 -8.87 18.40 9.68
C MET A 81 -10.30 17.86 9.62
N HIS A 82 -10.96 17.71 10.75
CA HIS A 82 -12.34 17.24 10.81
C HIS A 82 -13.29 18.21 10.08
N ARG A 83 -13.09 19.52 10.22
CA ARG A 83 -13.87 20.54 9.47
C ARG A 83 -13.63 20.46 7.98
N ARG A 84 -12.38 20.27 7.52
CA ARG A 84 -12.09 20.07 6.10
C ARG A 84 -12.83 18.85 5.54
N ILE A 85 -12.79 17.72 6.26
CA ILE A 85 -13.46 16.49 5.85
C ILE A 85 -14.98 16.71 5.83
N ALA A 86 -15.55 17.30 6.90
CA ALA A 86 -16.98 17.54 7.01
C ALA A 86 -17.51 18.43 5.88
N ARG A 87 -16.77 19.49 5.51
CA ARG A 87 -17.11 20.38 4.40
C ARG A 87 -17.19 19.63 3.07
N GLU A 88 -16.22 18.76 2.78
CA GLU A 88 -16.20 17.99 1.54
C GLU A 88 -17.30 16.92 1.51
N VAL A 89 -17.58 16.27 2.62
CA VAL A 89 -18.70 15.33 2.72
C VAL A 89 -20.02 16.07 2.49
N ALA A 90 -20.26 17.19 3.18
CA ALA A 90 -21.48 17.99 3.01
C ALA A 90 -21.64 18.50 1.56
N ARG A 91 -20.53 18.86 0.87
CA ARG A 91 -20.56 19.22 -0.55
C ARG A 91 -21.08 18.08 -1.43
N ILE A 92 -20.79 16.84 -1.09
CA ILE A 92 -21.31 15.67 -1.80
C ILE A 92 -22.74 15.35 -1.38
N GLU A 93 -23.03 15.41 -0.07
CA GLU A 93 -24.37 15.20 0.50
C GLU A 93 -25.43 16.10 -0.18
N ASN A 94 -25.10 17.36 -0.47
CA ASN A 94 -25.97 18.30 -1.16
C ASN A 94 -26.47 17.85 -2.55
N LYS A 95 -25.96 16.73 -3.08
CA LYS A 95 -26.43 16.10 -4.34
C LYS A 95 -27.58 15.11 -4.10
N TYR A 96 -27.88 14.79 -2.84
CA TYR A 96 -28.85 13.77 -2.46
C TYR A 96 -30.03 14.36 -1.69
N PRO A 97 -31.19 13.69 -1.64
CA PRO A 97 -32.30 14.09 -0.78
C PRO A 97 -31.92 14.02 0.71
N ASN A 98 -32.35 15.01 1.48
CA ASN A 98 -32.10 15.10 2.93
C ASN A 98 -30.59 15.08 3.29
N PRO A 99 -29.80 16.01 2.77
CA PRO A 99 -28.36 16.01 2.98
C PRO A 99 -28.01 16.30 4.44
N LEU A 100 -26.96 15.65 4.93
CA LEU A 100 -26.33 16.04 6.18
C LEU A 100 -25.60 17.37 5.99
N SER A 101 -25.75 18.28 6.95
CA SER A 101 -25.00 19.53 7.00
C SER A 101 -23.53 19.32 7.39
N GLU A 102 -22.69 20.32 7.13
CA GLU A 102 -21.28 20.29 7.57
C GLU A 102 -21.17 20.10 9.09
N ASP A 103 -22.02 20.73 9.87
CA ASP A 103 -22.00 20.63 11.33
C ASP A 103 -22.40 19.23 11.82
N GLU A 104 -23.44 18.61 11.23
CA GLU A 104 -23.83 17.23 11.55
C GLU A 104 -22.71 16.24 11.24
N VAL A 105 -22.06 16.35 10.07
CA VAL A 105 -20.93 15.51 9.73
C VAL A 105 -19.74 15.76 10.67
N PHE A 106 -19.46 17.03 11.00
CA PHE A 106 -18.39 17.38 11.94
C PHE A 106 -18.60 16.73 13.32
N GLU A 107 -19.82 16.80 13.88
CA GLU A 107 -20.11 16.18 15.19
C GLU A 107 -19.97 14.64 15.16
N LEU A 108 -20.15 13.99 14.01
CA LEU A 108 -19.94 12.55 13.86
C LEU A 108 -18.45 12.15 13.94
N ILE A 109 -17.55 12.99 13.41
CA ILE A 109 -16.11 12.70 13.33
C ILE A 109 -15.29 13.40 14.42
N ARG A 110 -15.81 14.46 15.02
CA ARG A 110 -15.14 15.24 16.06
C ARG A 110 -14.64 14.38 17.21
N ASN A 111 -13.44 14.68 17.69
CA ASN A 111 -12.77 13.92 18.75
C ASN A 111 -12.63 12.41 18.43
N PHE A 112 -12.70 12.02 17.13
CA PHE A 112 -12.69 10.61 16.72
C PHE A 112 -13.75 9.75 17.41
N ARG A 113 -14.93 10.32 17.69
CA ARG A 113 -15.91 9.73 18.61
C ARG A 113 -16.75 8.63 17.98
N TYR A 114 -17.39 8.88 16.84
CA TYR A 114 -18.30 7.93 16.19
C TYR A 114 -17.71 7.38 14.89
N ILE A 115 -17.05 8.23 14.13
CA ILE A 115 -16.39 7.86 12.87
C ILE A 115 -14.93 8.25 12.97
N VAL A 116 -14.06 7.25 12.81
CA VAL A 116 -12.60 7.43 12.73
C VAL A 116 -12.17 7.12 11.31
N PRO A 117 -11.93 8.12 10.47
CA PRO A 117 -11.45 7.88 9.11
C PRO A 117 -10.09 7.20 9.12
N GLN A 118 -9.82 6.39 8.11
CA GLN A 118 -8.47 5.85 7.90
C GLN A 118 -7.52 6.94 7.39
N GLY A 119 -6.20 6.63 7.36
CA GLY A 119 -5.16 7.61 7.07
C GLY A 119 -5.28 8.29 5.70
N SER A 120 -5.71 7.58 4.65
CA SER A 120 -5.88 8.18 3.32
C SER A 120 -7.08 9.15 3.26
N PRO A 121 -8.27 8.83 3.78
CA PRO A 121 -9.34 9.80 3.94
C PRO A 121 -8.93 11.01 4.78
N MET A 122 -8.27 10.80 5.93
CA MET A 122 -7.82 11.91 6.79
C MET A 122 -6.90 12.89 6.06
N THR A 123 -6.02 12.40 5.22
CA THR A 123 -5.08 13.25 4.49
C THR A 123 -5.58 13.71 3.14
N GLY A 124 -6.46 12.95 2.48
CA GLY A 124 -6.84 13.17 1.09
C GLY A 124 -8.14 13.93 0.88
N ILE A 125 -9.16 13.76 1.77
CA ILE A 125 -10.44 14.44 1.59
C ILE A 125 -10.24 15.95 1.76
N GLY A 126 -10.59 16.73 0.71
CA GLY A 126 -10.45 18.17 0.71
C GLY A 126 -9.00 18.69 0.67
N ASN A 127 -8.03 17.84 0.34
CA ASN A 127 -6.63 18.23 0.18
C ASN A 127 -6.39 18.65 -1.29
N GLU A 128 -6.10 19.92 -1.51
CA GLU A 128 -5.83 20.49 -2.83
C GLU A 128 -4.33 20.49 -3.19
N PHE A 129 -3.44 20.14 -2.26
CA PHE A 129 -1.99 20.17 -2.46
C PHE A 129 -1.43 18.85 -2.98
N GLN A 130 -2.13 17.74 -2.78
CA GLN A 130 -1.64 16.41 -3.11
C GLN A 130 -2.71 15.57 -3.79
N ILE A 131 -2.31 14.81 -4.80
CA ILE A 131 -3.15 13.76 -5.39
C ILE A 131 -2.93 12.48 -4.57
N ALA A 132 -3.93 12.10 -3.79
CA ALA A 132 -3.91 10.90 -2.97
C ALA A 132 -5.15 10.03 -3.22
N SER A 133 -5.02 8.72 -2.97
CA SER A 133 -6.17 7.83 -2.91
C SER A 133 -6.98 8.08 -1.64
N LEU A 134 -8.30 7.89 -1.71
CA LEU A 134 -9.18 7.87 -0.55
C LEU A 134 -9.33 6.46 0.05
N SER A 135 -8.74 5.45 -0.58
CA SER A 135 -8.62 4.09 -0.03
C SER A 135 -7.21 3.83 0.45
N ASN A 136 -7.07 3.15 1.60
CA ASN A 136 -5.76 2.84 2.17
C ASN A 136 -5.15 1.57 1.61
N CYS A 137 -5.97 0.56 1.25
CA CYS A 137 -5.49 -0.76 0.88
C CYS A 137 -6.14 -1.23 -0.41
N PHE A 138 -5.32 -1.85 -1.25
CA PHE A 138 -5.70 -2.40 -2.55
C PHE A 138 -5.20 -3.83 -2.67
N VAL A 139 -6.05 -4.72 -3.11
CA VAL A 139 -5.63 -6.03 -3.60
C VAL A 139 -5.48 -5.91 -5.11
N ILE A 140 -4.29 -6.21 -5.61
CA ILE A 140 -4.03 -6.26 -7.04
C ILE A 140 -3.71 -7.70 -7.46
N GLY A 141 -3.98 -8.00 -8.70
CA GLY A 141 -3.70 -9.28 -9.29
C GLY A 141 -3.55 -9.11 -10.78
N GLN A 142 -3.22 -10.18 -11.46
CA GLN A 142 -3.10 -10.15 -12.89
C GLN A 142 -4.11 -11.09 -13.51
N GLU A 143 -4.84 -10.55 -14.48
CA GLU A 143 -5.61 -11.35 -15.43
C GLU A 143 -4.69 -11.91 -16.52
N GLY A 144 -4.99 -13.11 -17.01
CA GLY A 144 -4.26 -13.75 -18.08
C GLY A 144 -2.97 -14.44 -17.64
N ASN A 145 -1.88 -14.31 -18.41
CA ASN A 145 -0.61 -15.00 -18.15
C ASN A 145 0.21 -14.29 -17.05
N ALA A 146 -0.22 -14.46 -15.80
CA ALA A 146 0.45 -13.89 -14.63
C ALA A 146 1.83 -14.48 -14.37
N ASP A 147 2.09 -15.72 -14.82
CA ASP A 147 3.37 -16.41 -14.73
C ASP A 147 4.29 -16.04 -15.91
N SER A 148 4.57 -14.77 -16.05
CA SER A 148 5.48 -14.23 -17.07
C SER A 148 6.18 -12.97 -16.56
N TYR A 149 7.36 -12.65 -17.10
CA TYR A 149 8.04 -11.40 -16.77
C TYR A 149 7.18 -10.17 -17.07
N GLY A 150 6.44 -10.18 -18.18
CA GLY A 150 5.52 -9.09 -18.50
C GLY A 150 4.47 -8.88 -17.42
N GLY A 151 3.91 -9.97 -16.91
CA GLY A 151 2.95 -9.95 -15.82
C GLY A 151 3.53 -9.47 -14.51
N ILE A 152 4.66 -10.01 -14.12
CA ILE A 152 5.38 -9.65 -12.89
C ILE A 152 5.75 -8.16 -12.90
N LEU A 153 6.26 -7.65 -14.02
CA LEU A 153 6.63 -6.23 -14.17
C LEU A 153 5.40 -5.31 -14.18
N LYS A 154 4.28 -5.76 -14.75
CA LYS A 154 3.02 -5.01 -14.72
C LYS A 154 2.50 -4.85 -13.29
N ILE A 155 2.50 -5.93 -12.50
CA ILE A 155 2.12 -5.87 -11.07
C ILE A 155 3.04 -4.91 -10.30
N ASP A 156 4.35 -4.95 -10.54
CA ASP A 156 5.32 -4.03 -9.93
C ASP A 156 5.01 -2.57 -10.26
N GLN A 157 4.70 -2.28 -11.51
CA GLN A 157 4.29 -0.95 -11.95
C GLN A 157 2.99 -0.50 -11.27
N GLU A 158 1.97 -1.35 -11.23
CA GLU A 158 0.68 -1.05 -10.58
C GLU A 158 0.85 -0.80 -9.08
N GLN A 159 1.66 -1.63 -8.40
CA GLN A 159 2.04 -1.48 -7.01
C GLN A 159 2.62 -0.07 -6.74
N VAL A 160 3.61 0.34 -7.51
CA VAL A 160 4.25 1.66 -7.39
C VAL A 160 3.25 2.79 -7.65
N GLN A 161 2.38 2.67 -8.67
CA GLN A 161 1.37 3.68 -8.98
C GLN A 161 0.34 3.88 -7.86
N LEU A 162 -0.04 2.83 -7.14
CA LEU A 162 -0.93 2.90 -5.99
C LEU A 162 -0.20 3.46 -4.76
N MET A 163 1.01 2.97 -4.49
CA MET A 163 1.80 3.39 -3.32
C MET A 163 2.14 4.86 -3.35
N LYS A 164 2.51 5.43 -4.52
CA LYS A 164 2.81 6.87 -4.63
C LYS A 164 1.58 7.76 -4.39
N ARG A 165 0.39 7.18 -4.35
CA ARG A 165 -0.88 7.84 -3.98
C ARG A 165 -1.36 7.46 -2.58
N ARG A 166 -0.43 7.01 -1.73
CA ARG A 166 -0.68 6.59 -0.33
C ARG A 166 -1.48 5.29 -0.16
N GLY A 167 -1.70 4.53 -1.23
CA GLY A 167 -2.31 3.20 -1.16
C GLY A 167 -1.32 2.14 -0.66
N GLY A 168 -1.72 1.32 0.31
CA GLY A 168 -1.06 0.04 0.60
C GLY A 168 -1.52 -1.01 -0.41
N VAL A 169 -0.67 -1.97 -0.72
CA VAL A 169 -0.92 -2.97 -1.76
C VAL A 169 -0.71 -4.38 -1.23
N GLY A 170 -1.59 -5.28 -1.61
CA GLY A 170 -1.42 -6.72 -1.38
C GLY A 170 -1.61 -7.51 -2.67
N HIS A 171 -0.76 -8.51 -2.89
CA HIS A 171 -0.94 -9.46 -3.99
C HIS A 171 -0.37 -10.85 -3.68
N ASP A 172 -0.89 -11.84 -4.38
CA ASP A 172 -0.58 -13.25 -4.19
C ASP A 172 0.44 -13.75 -5.22
N LEU A 173 1.42 -14.52 -4.78
CA LEU A 173 2.49 -15.05 -5.62
C LEU A 173 2.25 -16.49 -6.09
N SER A 174 1.13 -17.10 -5.73
CA SER A 174 0.85 -18.52 -6.03
C SER A 174 0.70 -18.85 -7.51
N HIS A 175 0.57 -17.81 -8.35
CA HIS A 175 0.50 -17.96 -9.80
C HIS A 175 1.87 -18.04 -10.49
N ILE A 176 2.94 -17.71 -9.79
CA ILE A 176 4.32 -17.79 -10.32
C ILE A 176 4.81 -19.24 -10.18
N ARG A 177 5.37 -19.80 -11.25
CA ARG A 177 5.89 -21.18 -11.24
C ARG A 177 6.99 -21.39 -10.20
N PRO A 178 7.05 -22.55 -9.56
CA PRO A 178 8.04 -22.85 -8.53
C PRO A 178 9.46 -22.95 -9.10
N LYS A 179 10.43 -22.86 -8.20
CA LYS A 179 11.84 -23.07 -8.50
C LYS A 179 12.08 -24.43 -9.15
N GLY A 180 12.90 -24.43 -10.21
CA GLY A 180 13.24 -25.63 -10.96
C GLY A 180 12.24 -26.02 -12.05
N SER A 181 11.08 -25.35 -12.14
CA SER A 181 10.15 -25.57 -13.25
C SER A 181 10.77 -25.19 -14.60
N PRO A 182 10.47 -25.91 -15.70
CA PRO A 182 11.01 -25.60 -17.00
C PRO A 182 10.53 -24.25 -17.51
N VAL A 183 11.41 -23.50 -18.18
CA VAL A 183 11.13 -22.27 -18.89
C VAL A 183 11.66 -22.33 -20.32
N LEU A 184 10.98 -21.64 -21.24
CA LEU A 184 11.34 -21.64 -22.68
C LEU A 184 12.32 -20.51 -23.04
N ASN A 185 13.15 -20.09 -22.10
CA ASN A 185 14.21 -19.09 -22.33
C ASN A 185 15.60 -19.67 -22.03
N SER A 186 16.64 -18.85 -22.16
CA SER A 186 18.03 -19.26 -21.95
C SER A 186 18.36 -19.77 -20.55
N ALA A 187 17.49 -19.52 -19.55
CA ALA A 187 17.69 -20.00 -18.18
C ALA A 187 17.32 -21.48 -18.00
N LEU A 188 16.53 -22.06 -18.91
CA LEU A 188 16.01 -23.43 -18.92
C LEU A 188 15.13 -23.78 -17.71
N THR A 189 15.40 -23.22 -16.52
CA THR A 189 14.66 -23.46 -15.28
C THR A 189 14.31 -22.16 -14.57
N SER A 190 13.17 -22.15 -13.87
CA SER A 190 12.68 -21.03 -13.04
C SER A 190 13.52 -20.90 -11.76
N THR A 191 13.76 -19.65 -11.37
CA THR A 191 14.34 -19.31 -10.06
C THR A 191 13.33 -19.34 -8.92
N GLY A 192 12.03 -19.54 -9.23
CA GLY A 192 10.93 -19.52 -8.26
C GLY A 192 10.52 -18.11 -7.83
N ILE A 193 9.83 -18.02 -6.68
CA ILE A 193 9.22 -16.78 -6.21
C ILE A 193 10.21 -15.84 -5.49
N ALA A 194 11.28 -16.33 -4.91
CA ALA A 194 12.16 -15.56 -4.02
C ALA A 194 12.73 -14.27 -4.65
N PRO A 195 13.25 -14.27 -5.91
CA PRO A 195 13.74 -13.06 -6.55
C PRO A 195 12.63 -12.01 -6.76
N PHE A 196 11.40 -12.44 -6.97
CA PHE A 196 10.26 -11.54 -7.18
C PHE A 196 9.77 -10.94 -5.87
N MET A 197 9.85 -11.67 -4.75
CA MET A 197 9.63 -11.11 -3.41
C MET A 197 10.59 -9.95 -3.13
N GLU A 198 11.89 -10.11 -3.43
CA GLU A 198 12.89 -9.06 -3.28
C GLU A 198 12.61 -7.87 -4.21
N ARG A 199 12.23 -8.13 -5.46
CA ARG A 199 11.87 -7.09 -6.42
C ARG A 199 10.76 -6.21 -5.88
N TYR A 200 9.63 -6.79 -5.50
CA TYR A 200 8.46 -6.05 -4.98
C TYR A 200 8.77 -5.34 -3.66
N SER A 201 9.58 -5.98 -2.80
CA SER A 201 10.08 -5.37 -1.57
C SER A 201 10.96 -4.14 -1.85
N ASN A 202 11.83 -4.20 -2.86
CA ASN A 202 12.69 -3.09 -3.26
C ASN A 202 11.86 -1.91 -3.77
N SER A 203 10.94 -2.15 -4.71
CA SER A 203 10.04 -1.13 -5.26
C SER A 203 9.24 -0.43 -4.16
N THR A 204 8.80 -1.18 -3.13
CA THR A 204 8.11 -0.61 -1.96
C THR A 204 9.00 0.35 -1.17
N ARG A 205 10.29 0.04 -1.02
CA ARG A 205 11.25 0.90 -0.29
C ARG A 205 11.61 2.18 -1.05
N GLU A 206 11.55 2.13 -2.38
CA GLU A 206 11.84 3.28 -3.25
C GLU A 206 10.73 4.33 -3.19
N VAL A 207 9.48 3.92 -2.93
CA VAL A 207 8.34 4.85 -2.91
C VAL A 207 8.29 5.60 -1.60
N ALA A 208 8.60 6.90 -1.65
CA ALA A 208 8.41 7.83 -0.55
C ALA A 208 6.95 8.32 -0.49
N GLN A 209 6.39 8.43 0.71
CA GLN A 209 5.02 8.87 0.98
C GLN A 209 4.99 9.94 2.07
N ASP A 210 5.76 11.01 1.96
CA ASP A 210 5.80 12.11 2.93
C ASP A 210 5.94 11.60 4.39
N GLY A 211 7.13 11.08 4.72
CA GLY A 211 7.44 10.51 6.04
C GLY A 211 6.83 9.14 6.33
N ARG A 212 6.15 8.53 5.36
CA ARG A 212 5.61 7.17 5.43
C ARG A 212 6.26 6.30 4.36
N ARG A 213 6.57 5.05 4.68
CA ARG A 213 7.03 4.05 3.71
C ARG A 213 5.83 3.45 2.96
N GLY A 214 6.04 2.96 1.74
CA GLY A 214 5.10 2.10 1.05
C GLY A 214 4.71 0.91 1.94
N ALA A 215 3.50 0.40 1.78
CA ALA A 215 3.01 -0.77 2.51
C ALA A 215 2.67 -1.87 1.51
N LEU A 216 3.33 -3.03 1.68
CA LEU A 216 3.15 -4.21 0.84
C LEU A 216 2.84 -5.43 1.68
N MET A 217 1.84 -6.20 1.26
CA MET A 217 1.56 -7.56 1.72
C MET A 217 1.77 -8.52 0.55
N LEU A 218 2.64 -9.50 0.73
CA LEU A 218 2.80 -10.64 -0.18
C LEU A 218 2.16 -11.87 0.44
N SER A 219 1.40 -12.61 -0.32
CA SER A 219 0.84 -13.89 0.13
C SER A 219 1.21 -15.04 -0.81
N ILE A 220 1.14 -16.24 -0.27
CA ILE A 220 1.26 -17.49 -1.02
C ILE A 220 0.31 -18.55 -0.47
N SER A 221 -0.22 -19.41 -1.33
CA SER A 221 -0.93 -20.61 -0.89
C SER A 221 0.03 -21.62 -0.30
N ILE A 222 -0.33 -22.26 0.82
CA ILE A 222 0.40 -23.38 1.40
C ILE A 222 0.55 -24.55 0.41
N LYS A 223 -0.34 -24.61 -0.58
CA LYS A 223 -0.34 -25.61 -1.67
C LYS A 223 0.79 -25.41 -2.68
N HIS A 224 1.41 -24.22 -2.67
CA HIS A 224 2.48 -23.91 -3.62
C HIS A 224 3.80 -24.57 -3.22
N PRO A 225 4.56 -25.17 -4.16
CA PRO A 225 5.81 -25.88 -3.86
C PRO A 225 6.92 -25.03 -3.22
N ASP A 226 6.93 -23.70 -3.47
CA ASP A 226 7.88 -22.77 -2.87
C ASP A 226 7.39 -22.17 -1.55
N ALA A 227 6.25 -22.62 -0.98
CA ALA A 227 5.69 -22.06 0.26
C ALA A 227 6.69 -22.12 1.43
N GLU A 228 7.47 -23.18 1.55
CA GLU A 228 8.49 -23.29 2.59
C GLU A 228 9.57 -22.20 2.49
N GLY A 229 10.09 -21.96 1.29
CA GLY A 229 11.04 -20.87 1.05
C GLY A 229 10.47 -19.48 1.29
N PHE A 230 9.17 -19.30 1.01
CA PHE A 230 8.45 -18.07 1.33
C PHE A 230 8.33 -17.84 2.85
N ILE A 231 8.01 -18.88 3.61
CA ILE A 231 7.92 -18.85 5.08
C ILE A 231 9.25 -18.44 5.70
N ASP A 232 10.37 -18.90 5.13
CA ASP A 232 11.71 -18.63 5.62
C ASP A 232 12.29 -17.30 5.11
N ALA A 233 11.67 -16.64 4.15
CA ALA A 233 12.24 -15.49 3.44
C ALA A 233 12.65 -14.32 4.35
N LYS A 234 11.94 -14.10 5.46
CA LYS A 234 12.24 -13.01 6.43
C LYS A 234 13.10 -13.46 7.61
N MET A 235 13.47 -14.71 7.69
CA MET A 235 14.38 -15.21 8.72
C MET A 235 15.83 -14.79 8.45
N GLU A 236 16.17 -14.47 7.20
CA GLU A 236 17.46 -13.88 6.85
C GLU A 236 17.41 -12.37 7.03
N LYS A 237 18.36 -11.83 7.83
CA LYS A 237 18.45 -10.38 8.05
C LYS A 237 18.66 -9.63 6.73
N GLY A 238 17.84 -8.59 6.52
CA GLY A 238 17.96 -7.70 5.35
C GLY A 238 17.19 -8.16 4.11
N LYS A 239 16.59 -9.36 4.10
CA LYS A 239 15.75 -9.81 2.99
C LYS A 239 14.29 -9.39 3.19
N VAL A 240 13.63 -9.07 2.09
CA VAL A 240 12.19 -8.74 1.98
C VAL A 240 11.73 -7.71 3.03
N THR A 241 12.57 -6.73 3.33
CA THR A 241 12.32 -5.74 4.42
C THR A 241 11.21 -4.73 4.10
N GLY A 242 10.80 -4.62 2.85
CA GLY A 242 9.74 -3.72 2.38
C GLY A 242 8.35 -4.37 2.30
N ALA A 243 8.22 -5.66 2.67
CA ALA A 243 6.95 -6.36 2.58
C ALA A 243 6.65 -7.13 3.86
N ASN A 244 5.37 -7.21 4.22
CA ASN A 244 4.85 -8.23 5.13
C ASN A 244 4.53 -9.48 4.31
N VAL A 245 4.62 -10.64 4.93
CA VAL A 245 4.38 -11.93 4.28
C VAL A 245 3.29 -12.71 5.01
N SER A 246 2.41 -13.35 4.24
CA SER A 246 1.28 -14.13 4.79
C SER A 246 1.10 -15.43 4.02
N VAL A 247 0.82 -16.53 4.72
CA VAL A 247 0.57 -17.84 4.11
C VAL A 247 -0.91 -18.16 4.16
N ARG A 248 -1.51 -18.41 2.99
CA ARG A 248 -2.90 -18.85 2.90
C ARG A 248 -2.98 -20.34 3.15
N ILE A 249 -3.51 -20.72 4.30
CA ILE A 249 -3.70 -22.10 4.75
C ILE A 249 -5.09 -22.58 4.33
N ASP A 250 -5.19 -23.83 3.89
CA ASP A 250 -6.46 -24.49 3.56
C ASP A 250 -6.82 -25.59 4.57
N ASP A 251 -8.08 -26.00 4.54
CA ASP A 251 -8.61 -27.02 5.45
C ASP A 251 -7.94 -28.39 5.26
N GLU A 252 -7.56 -28.71 4.01
CA GLU A 252 -6.85 -29.97 3.68
C GLU A 252 -5.48 -30.02 4.37
N PHE A 253 -4.76 -28.90 4.39
CA PHE A 253 -3.48 -28.80 5.11
C PHE A 253 -3.68 -28.91 6.63
N MET A 254 -4.66 -28.18 7.19
CA MET A 254 -4.93 -28.26 8.63
C MET A 254 -5.34 -29.66 9.05
N GLN A 255 -6.15 -30.34 8.26
CA GLN A 255 -6.51 -31.73 8.53
C GLN A 255 -5.28 -32.64 8.45
N ALA A 256 -4.37 -32.44 7.50
CA ALA A 256 -3.11 -33.19 7.41
C ALA A 256 -2.21 -32.96 8.63
N VAL A 257 -2.18 -31.73 9.18
CA VAL A 257 -1.46 -31.40 10.42
C VAL A 257 -2.06 -32.18 11.62
N ILE A 258 -3.39 -32.16 11.75
CA ILE A 258 -4.10 -32.85 12.84
C ILE A 258 -3.83 -34.36 12.79
N ASP A 259 -4.01 -34.94 11.61
CA ASP A 259 -3.86 -36.39 11.38
C ASP A 259 -2.39 -36.87 11.32
N ASN A 260 -1.44 -35.93 11.34
CA ASN A 260 0.00 -36.22 11.19
C ASN A 260 0.31 -36.98 9.89
N ARG A 261 -0.26 -36.55 8.79
CA ARG A 261 -0.09 -37.18 7.47
C ARG A 261 0.62 -36.23 6.48
N PRO A 262 1.21 -36.80 5.42
CA PRO A 262 1.78 -35.98 4.35
C PRO A 262 0.73 -35.09 3.69
N TYR A 263 1.20 -33.94 3.18
CA TYR A 263 0.43 -33.01 2.37
C TYR A 263 1.06 -32.85 0.99
N ILE A 264 0.23 -32.67 -0.02
CA ILE A 264 0.67 -32.52 -1.42
C ILE A 264 0.65 -31.06 -1.82
N GLN A 265 1.82 -30.51 -2.10
CA GLN A 265 1.98 -29.24 -2.79
C GLN A 265 2.00 -29.47 -4.30
N LYS A 266 1.39 -28.57 -5.06
CA LYS A 266 1.29 -28.71 -6.51
C LYS A 266 1.29 -27.37 -7.23
N TYR A 267 1.69 -27.37 -8.50
CA TYR A 267 1.60 -26.20 -9.36
C TYR A 267 1.12 -26.60 -10.78
N PRO A 268 0.20 -25.85 -11.41
CA PRO A 268 -0.63 -24.78 -10.83
C PRO A 268 -1.51 -25.27 -9.66
N ILE A 269 -1.66 -24.43 -8.64
CA ILE A 269 -2.30 -24.84 -7.36
C ILE A 269 -3.75 -25.29 -7.48
N HIS A 270 -4.48 -24.82 -8.49
CA HIS A 270 -5.88 -25.16 -8.77
C HIS A 270 -6.05 -26.20 -9.89
N SER A 271 -4.95 -26.71 -10.46
CA SER A 271 -5.03 -27.63 -11.58
C SER A 271 -5.27 -29.07 -11.11
N ASP A 272 -6.14 -29.79 -11.82
CA ASP A 272 -6.31 -31.24 -11.69
C ASP A 272 -5.17 -32.02 -12.37
N LYS A 273 -4.42 -31.34 -13.25
CA LYS A 273 -3.23 -31.88 -13.95
C LYS A 273 -2.02 -30.99 -13.67
N PRO A 274 -1.49 -30.99 -12.43
CA PRO A 274 -0.35 -30.16 -12.09
C PRO A 274 0.90 -30.59 -12.85
N THR A 275 1.72 -29.62 -13.23
CA THR A 275 3.01 -29.86 -13.89
C THR A 275 4.14 -30.10 -12.89
N TYR A 276 3.90 -29.76 -11.61
CA TYR A 276 4.85 -29.94 -10.51
C TYR A 276 4.10 -30.43 -9.27
N VAL A 277 4.63 -31.48 -8.61
CA VAL A 277 4.07 -32.06 -7.40
C VAL A 277 5.18 -32.32 -6.40
N LYS A 278 4.96 -31.96 -5.14
CA LYS A 278 5.90 -32.17 -4.04
C LYS A 278 5.12 -32.66 -2.81
N GLN A 279 5.54 -33.76 -2.23
CA GLN A 279 5.02 -34.23 -0.94
C GLN A 279 5.84 -33.64 0.19
N ILE A 280 5.17 -33.15 1.23
CA ILE A 280 5.78 -32.57 2.43
C ILE A 280 5.19 -33.17 3.69
N ASP A 281 5.91 -33.04 4.81
CA ASP A 281 5.40 -33.27 6.14
C ASP A 281 4.62 -32.05 6.62
N ALA A 282 3.29 -32.19 6.73
CA ALA A 282 2.41 -31.07 7.09
C ALA A 282 2.69 -30.52 8.48
N ARG A 283 2.94 -31.40 9.45
CA ARG A 283 3.19 -31.01 10.85
C ARG A 283 4.52 -30.29 11.01
N ASN A 284 5.55 -30.72 10.32
CA ASN A 284 6.84 -30.03 10.33
C ASN A 284 6.75 -28.64 9.72
N LEU A 285 6.03 -28.49 8.60
CA LEU A 285 5.83 -27.18 7.99
C LEU A 285 4.99 -26.25 8.89
N TRP A 286 3.95 -26.78 9.55
CA TRP A 286 3.15 -26.05 10.52
C TRP A 286 3.99 -25.56 11.70
N ASN A 287 4.80 -26.42 12.29
CA ASN A 287 5.71 -26.06 13.38
C ASN A 287 6.71 -24.97 12.95
N LYS A 288 7.18 -25.00 11.70
CA LYS A 288 8.05 -23.97 11.13
C LYS A 288 7.32 -22.63 11.03
N ILE A 289 6.07 -22.60 10.56
CA ILE A 289 5.24 -21.38 10.52
C ILE A 289 5.12 -20.77 11.92
N ILE A 290 4.73 -21.57 12.92
CA ILE A 290 4.58 -21.12 14.30
C ILE A 290 5.90 -20.59 14.85
N HIS A 291 7.02 -21.30 14.63
CA HIS A 291 8.34 -20.89 15.10
C HIS A 291 8.76 -19.55 14.49
N ASN A 292 8.60 -19.38 13.18
CA ASN A 292 8.97 -18.16 12.48
C ASN A 292 8.08 -16.98 12.92
N ALA A 293 6.78 -17.20 13.06
CA ALA A 293 5.84 -16.19 13.57
C ALA A 293 6.17 -15.76 15.01
N TRP A 294 6.50 -16.71 15.88
CA TRP A 294 6.96 -16.39 17.24
C TRP A 294 8.25 -15.58 17.24
N LYS A 295 9.20 -15.90 16.37
CA LYS A 295 10.52 -15.26 16.36
C LYS A 295 10.54 -13.89 15.69
N SER A 296 9.76 -13.68 14.64
CA SER A 296 9.80 -12.49 13.79
C SER A 296 8.45 -11.80 13.60
N ALA A 297 7.37 -12.28 14.22
CA ALA A 297 5.98 -11.87 13.98
C ALA A 297 5.48 -12.13 12.54
N GLU A 298 6.20 -12.93 11.76
CA GLU A 298 5.85 -13.31 10.38
C GLU A 298 6.27 -14.76 10.08
N PRO A 299 5.56 -15.48 9.17
CA PRO A 299 4.42 -15.04 8.35
C PRO A 299 3.13 -14.87 9.17
N GLY A 300 2.22 -14.01 8.62
CA GLY A 300 0.85 -13.88 9.11
C GLY A 300 -0.03 -15.01 8.58
#